data_52ee054e3ae39deef5640dc5e7b14a50
#
_entry.id   52ee054e3ae39deef5640dc5e7b14a50
#
_cell.length_a   1.000
_cell.length_b   1.000
_cell.length_c   1.000
_cell.angle_alpha   90.00
_cell.angle_beta   90.00
_cell.angle_gamma   90.00
#
_symmetry.space_group_name_H-M   'P 1'
#
loop_
_entity.id
_entity.type
_entity.pdbx_description
1 polymer ?
#
loop_
_entity_poly.entity_id
_entity_poly.type
_entity_poly.pdbx_seq_one_letter_code
_entity_poly.pdbx_strand_id
1 'polypeptide(L)'
;TQPAKSEPAKPKAPRPAPVRMYTDATELVGKPFRELGEVTGESCQASNQDSPPNIPTARKRMQINAARMKANAVLLHRCEVTSGTPGCYRQAVCLGSALNVTAQ
;
A
#
# COMPACT_ATOMS: atom_id res chain seq x y z
N THR A 1 19.73 29.78 12.98
CA THR A 1 19.56 29.15 12.72
C THR A 1 19.23 28.64 12.36
N GLN A 2 19.06 28.56 12.45
CA GLN A 2 18.48 27.82 12.09
C GLN A 2 18.33 27.20 11.63
N PRO A 3 18.37 27.34 11.63
CA PRO A 3 17.97 26.41 11.23
C PRO A 3 17.65 25.86 10.85
N ALA A 4 17.53 25.77 11.03
CA ALA A 4 17.06 24.93 10.70
C ALA A 4 16.83 24.55 10.32
N LYS A 5 16.72 24.62 10.39
CA LYS A 5 16.37 23.98 10.12
C LYS A 5 16.06 23.17 9.87
N SER A 6 15.97 23.14 10.13
CA SER A 6 15.55 22.20 9.96
C SER A 6 15.06 21.70 9.79
N GLU A 7 14.72 21.76 9.98
CA GLU A 7 14.11 21.07 9.87
C GLU A 7 13.70 20.49 9.55
N PRO A 8 13.69 20.48 9.57
CA PRO A 8 13.09 19.76 9.40
C PRO A 8 12.40 19.36 9.34
N ALA A 9 12.41 19.29 9.62
CA ALA A 9 11.57 18.80 9.57
C ALA A 9 10.71 19.11 9.57
N LYS A 10 10.43 19.21 9.38
CA LYS A 10 9.42 19.36 9.36
C LYS A 10 8.45 18.90 9.68
N PRO A 11 8.29 19.60 10.02
CA PRO A 11 7.26 18.93 10.47
C PRO A 11 6.34 18.79 9.47
N LYS A 12 6.22 18.02 9.17
CA LYS A 12 5.41 17.69 8.33
C LYS A 12 4.23 17.15 8.87
N ALA A 13 3.22 17.00 8.12
CA ALA A 13 2.04 16.32 8.53
C ALA A 13 2.44 15.00 9.12
N PRO A 14 1.76 14.56 10.17
CA PRO A 14 2.09 13.27 10.74
C PRO A 14 2.03 12.20 9.67
N ARG A 15 3.03 11.36 9.67
CA ARG A 15 3.01 10.23 8.80
C ARG A 15 2.03 9.22 9.29
N PRO A 16 1.33 8.53 8.38
CA PRO A 16 0.56 7.38 8.79
C PRO A 16 1.47 6.37 9.48
N ALA A 17 0.93 5.65 10.42
CA ALA A 17 1.68 4.56 11.03
C ALA A 17 2.11 3.58 9.94
N PRO A 18 3.29 2.98 10.11
CA PRO A 18 3.73 2.00 9.13
C PRO A 18 2.72 0.87 9.00
N VAL A 19 2.44 0.49 7.78
CA VAL A 19 1.54 -0.62 7.51
C VAL A 19 2.39 -1.82 7.11
N ARG A 20 2.29 -2.88 7.90
CA ARG A 20 3.08 -4.07 7.66
C ARG A 20 2.42 -4.91 6.58
N MET A 21 3.21 -5.42 5.66
CA MET A 21 2.71 -6.26 4.58
C MET A 21 2.94 -7.72 4.95
N TYR A 22 1.86 -8.51 4.93
CA TYR A 22 1.93 -9.95 5.07
C TYR A 22 1.59 -10.58 3.73
N THR A 23 2.38 -11.53 3.33
CA THR A 23 2.15 -12.20 2.04
C THR A 23 1.57 -13.60 2.22
N ASP A 24 1.53 -14.10 3.44
CA ASP A 24 1.04 -15.43 3.75
C ASP A 24 0.22 -15.37 5.01
N ALA A 25 -0.99 -15.91 4.94
CA ALA A 25 -1.89 -15.90 6.09
C ALA A 25 -1.30 -16.61 7.30
N THR A 26 -0.38 -17.54 7.09
CA THR A 26 0.24 -18.24 8.22
C THR A 26 1.05 -17.29 9.08
N GLU A 27 1.48 -16.16 8.55
CA GLU A 27 2.21 -15.16 9.34
C GLU A 27 1.33 -14.53 10.41
N LEU A 28 0.01 -14.69 10.28
CA LEU A 28 -0.94 -14.11 11.23
C LEU A 28 -1.40 -15.13 12.26
N VAL A 29 -0.95 -16.35 12.16
CA VAL A 29 -1.33 -17.37 13.14
C VAL A 29 -0.86 -16.93 14.53
N GLY A 30 -1.77 -16.95 15.50
CA GLY A 30 -1.45 -16.52 16.85
C GLY A 30 -1.52 -15.04 17.08
N LYS A 31 -1.85 -14.25 16.04
CA LYS A 31 -1.96 -12.81 16.16
C LYS A 31 -3.42 -12.40 16.02
N PRO A 32 -4.03 -11.86 17.08
CA PRO A 32 -5.39 -11.36 16.92
C PRO A 32 -5.43 -10.19 15.94
N PHE A 33 -6.38 -10.22 15.06
CA PHE A 33 -6.54 -9.10 14.12
C PHE A 33 -8.01 -8.96 13.78
N ARG A 34 -8.32 -7.77 13.26
CA ARG A 34 -9.63 -7.48 12.74
C ARG A 34 -9.48 -7.10 11.28
N GLU A 35 -10.29 -7.67 10.43
CA GLU A 35 -10.30 -7.30 9.04
C GLU A 35 -11.17 -6.06 8.86
N LEU A 36 -10.61 -5.03 8.23
CA LEU A 36 -11.31 -3.76 8.04
C LEU A 36 -11.96 -3.68 6.67
N GLY A 37 -11.51 -4.49 5.73
CA GLY A 37 -12.08 -4.49 4.39
C GLY A 37 -11.01 -4.75 3.35
N GLU A 38 -11.46 -4.83 2.12
CA GLU A 38 -10.57 -5.07 1.00
C GLU A 38 -9.90 -3.78 0.58
N VAL A 39 -8.65 -3.89 0.16
CA VAL A 39 -7.87 -2.72 -0.24
C VAL A 39 -7.09 -3.07 -1.49
N THR A 40 -6.93 -2.09 -2.36
CA THR A 40 -6.19 -2.26 -3.60
C THR A 40 -5.17 -1.13 -3.76
N GLY A 41 -4.20 -1.38 -4.63
CA GLY A 41 -3.28 -0.36 -5.08
C GLY A 41 -2.96 -0.60 -6.54
N GLU A 42 -2.66 0.47 -7.26
CA GLU A 42 -2.51 0.40 -8.70
C GLU A 42 -1.32 1.21 -9.17
N SER A 43 -0.74 0.76 -10.28
CA SER A 43 0.28 1.51 -11.00
C SER A 43 -0.09 1.46 -12.47
N CYS A 44 -0.39 2.61 -13.07
CA CYS A 44 -0.89 2.71 -14.43
C CYS A 44 0.22 3.13 -15.38
N GLN A 45 0.34 2.42 -16.50
CA GLN A 45 1.15 2.84 -17.61
C GLN A 45 0.21 3.46 -18.64
N ALA A 46 0.31 4.77 -18.84
CA ALA A 46 -0.66 5.47 -19.67
C ALA A 46 -0.51 5.15 -21.16
N SER A 47 0.74 4.94 -21.61
CA SER A 47 0.98 4.63 -23.02
C SER A 47 2.15 3.66 -23.09
N ASN A 48 2.32 3.05 -24.27
CA ASN A 48 3.40 2.11 -24.45
C ASN A 48 4.79 2.77 -24.42
N GLN A 49 4.83 4.09 -24.41
CA GLN A 49 6.09 4.82 -24.31
C GLN A 49 6.44 5.18 -22.87
N ASP A 50 5.50 5.01 -21.95
CA ASP A 50 5.75 5.28 -20.55
C ASP A 50 6.43 4.09 -19.90
N SER A 51 6.95 4.31 -18.70
CA SER A 51 7.52 3.22 -17.92
C SER A 51 6.49 2.14 -17.68
N PRO A 52 6.90 0.88 -17.68
CA PRO A 52 5.97 -0.21 -17.41
C PRO A 52 5.32 -0.07 -16.05
N PRO A 53 4.15 -0.67 -15.83
CA PRO A 53 3.54 -0.65 -14.52
C PRO A 53 4.45 -1.35 -13.53
N ASN A 54 4.42 -0.85 -12.30
CA ASN A 54 5.38 -1.23 -11.28
C ASN A 54 4.66 -1.86 -10.10
N ILE A 55 4.87 -3.16 -9.89
CA ILE A 55 4.22 -3.88 -8.80
C ILE A 55 4.60 -3.32 -7.43
N PRO A 56 5.87 -3.04 -7.13
CA PRO A 56 6.19 -2.40 -5.86
C PRO A 56 5.46 -1.08 -5.62
N THR A 57 5.25 -0.30 -6.66
CA THR A 57 4.47 0.94 -6.53
C THR A 57 3.02 0.63 -6.20
N ALA A 58 2.44 -0.37 -6.86
CA ALA A 58 1.06 -0.77 -6.59
C ALA A 58 0.92 -1.24 -5.14
N ARG A 59 1.88 -2.03 -4.65
CA ARG A 59 1.87 -2.46 -3.25
C ARG A 59 1.92 -1.27 -2.30
N LYS A 60 2.79 -0.31 -2.60
CA LYS A 60 2.93 0.85 -1.73
C LYS A 60 1.64 1.64 -1.68
N ARG A 61 0.98 1.80 -2.81
CA ARG A 61 -0.30 2.51 -2.84
C ARG A 61 -1.38 1.75 -2.09
N MET A 62 -1.34 0.42 -2.14
CA MET A 62 -2.26 -0.39 -1.37
C MET A 62 -2.03 -0.17 0.13
N GLN A 63 -0.77 -0.09 0.56
CA GLN A 63 -0.47 0.18 1.96
C GLN A 63 -0.95 1.57 2.38
N ILE A 64 -0.80 2.56 1.51
CA ILE A 64 -1.27 3.90 1.80
C ILE A 64 -2.79 3.91 1.95
N ASN A 65 -3.47 3.20 1.07
CA ASN A 65 -4.92 3.12 1.13
C ASN A 65 -5.38 2.41 2.40
N ALA A 66 -4.64 1.37 2.82
CA ALA A 66 -4.94 0.68 4.07
C ALA A 66 -4.73 1.62 5.27
N ALA A 67 -3.69 2.42 5.23
CA ALA A 67 -3.44 3.38 6.31
C ALA A 67 -4.60 4.36 6.46
N ARG A 68 -5.20 4.74 5.34
CA ARG A 68 -6.37 5.63 5.37
C ARG A 68 -7.57 4.97 6.05
N MET A 69 -7.62 3.65 6.06
CA MET A 69 -8.66 2.90 6.76
C MET A 69 -8.28 2.66 8.21
N LYS A 70 -7.15 3.21 8.66
CA LYS A 70 -6.61 3.03 10.00
C LYS A 70 -6.14 1.61 10.25
N ALA A 71 -5.76 0.94 9.17
CA ALA A 71 -5.15 -0.38 9.27
C ALA A 71 -3.68 -0.24 9.66
N ASN A 72 -3.16 -1.24 10.33
CA ASN A 72 -1.72 -1.30 10.61
C ASN A 72 -1.06 -2.47 9.89
N ALA A 73 -1.82 -3.19 9.08
CA ALA A 73 -1.30 -4.32 8.33
C ALA A 73 -2.17 -4.58 7.12
N VAL A 74 -1.58 -5.23 6.14
CA VAL A 74 -2.28 -5.67 4.93
C VAL A 74 -1.85 -7.10 4.67
N LEU A 75 -2.83 -7.96 4.42
CA LEU A 75 -2.55 -9.30 3.90
C LEU A 75 -2.68 -9.25 2.39
N LEU A 76 -1.56 -9.39 1.71
CA LEU A 76 -1.54 -9.34 0.27
C LEU A 76 -2.13 -10.63 -0.29
N HIS A 77 -3.11 -10.50 -1.17
CA HIS A 77 -3.69 -11.67 -1.83
C HIS A 77 -2.99 -11.95 -3.15
N ARG A 78 -2.85 -10.91 -3.98
CA ARG A 78 -2.19 -11.09 -5.26
C ARG A 78 -1.91 -9.74 -5.90
N CYS A 79 -0.97 -9.75 -6.82
CA CYS A 79 -0.72 -8.64 -7.72
C CYS A 79 -0.73 -9.19 -9.13
N GLU A 80 -1.23 -8.41 -10.07
CA GLU A 80 -1.24 -8.83 -11.46
C GLU A 80 -1.12 -7.61 -12.35
N VAL A 81 -0.70 -7.86 -13.59
CA VAL A 81 -0.63 -6.82 -14.60
C VAL A 81 -1.72 -7.12 -15.61
N THR A 82 -2.56 -6.12 -15.88
CA THR A 82 -3.67 -6.27 -16.80
C THR A 82 -3.55 -5.25 -17.92
N SER A 83 -4.28 -5.48 -19.00
CA SER A 83 -4.38 -4.55 -20.11
C SER A 83 -5.86 -4.33 -20.38
N GLY A 84 -6.16 -3.31 -21.20
CA GLY A 84 -7.54 -3.05 -21.56
C GLY A 84 -8.31 -2.18 -20.58
N THR A 85 -7.65 -1.71 -19.52
CA THR A 85 -8.26 -0.77 -18.58
C THR A 85 -8.34 0.60 -19.23
N PRO A 86 -9.52 1.25 -19.24
CA PRO A 86 -9.61 2.58 -19.81
C PRO A 86 -8.60 3.53 -19.16
N GLY A 87 -7.88 4.27 -19.98
CA GLY A 87 -6.90 5.22 -19.49
C GLY A 87 -5.53 4.65 -19.20
N CYS A 88 -5.37 3.32 -19.28
CA CYS A 88 -4.08 2.69 -19.04
C CYS A 88 -3.76 1.72 -20.15
N TYR A 89 -2.56 1.86 -20.70
CA TYR A 89 -2.07 0.87 -21.64
C TYR A 89 -1.89 -0.47 -20.94
N ARG A 90 -1.31 -0.43 -19.75
CA ARG A 90 -1.21 -1.56 -18.84
C ARG A 90 -1.34 -1.05 -17.42
N GLN A 91 -1.71 -1.93 -16.52
CA GLN A 91 -1.89 -1.54 -15.14
C GLN A 91 -1.48 -2.70 -14.23
N ALA A 92 -0.66 -2.37 -13.22
CA ALA A 92 -0.37 -3.32 -12.15
C ALA A 92 -1.38 -3.06 -11.04
N VAL A 93 -2.01 -4.12 -10.55
CA VAL A 93 -3.01 -4.02 -9.49
C VAL A 93 -2.65 -5.02 -8.41
N CYS A 94 -2.59 -4.55 -7.17
CA CYS A 94 -2.43 -5.42 -6.02
C CYS A 94 -3.71 -5.39 -5.21
N LEU A 95 -4.07 -6.56 -4.70
CA LEU A 95 -5.31 -6.75 -3.96
C LEU A 95 -4.99 -7.39 -2.63
N GLY A 96 -5.59 -6.90 -1.58
CA GLY A 96 -5.36 -7.45 -0.25
C GLY A 96 -6.46 -7.08 0.71
N SER A 97 -6.26 -7.48 1.97
CA SER A 97 -7.17 -7.14 3.05
C SER A 97 -6.47 -6.20 4.01
N ALA A 98 -7.16 -5.11 4.36
CA ALA A 98 -6.66 -4.19 5.37
C ALA A 98 -7.00 -4.75 6.75
N LEU A 99 -6.00 -4.82 7.61
CA LEU A 99 -6.14 -5.45 8.91
C LEU A 99 -5.72 -4.52 10.02
N ASN A 100 -6.31 -4.71 11.16
CA ASN A 100 -5.83 -4.11 12.41
C ASN A 100 -5.38 -5.25 13.30
N VAL A 101 -4.06 -5.38 13.44
CA VAL A 101 -3.47 -6.43 14.26
C VAL A 101 -3.18 -5.83 15.63
N THR A 102 -3.75 -6.42 16.66
CA THR A 102 -3.65 -5.86 18.00
C THR A 102 -2.54 -6.45 18.83
N ALA A 103 -2.13 -7.65 18.52
CA ALA A 103 -1.10 -8.29 19.32
C ALA A 103 0.25 -7.73 18.99
N GLN A 104 1.11 -7.72 19.95
CA GLN A 104 2.46 -7.28 19.76
C GLN A 104 3.46 -8.20 20.40
#